data_baf30905ba8b03f02b8b3a8bf12aa20b
#
_entry.id   baf30905ba8b03f02b8b3a8bf12aa20b
#
_cell.length_a   1.000
_cell.length_b   1.000
_cell.length_c   1.000
_cell.angle_alpha   90.00
_cell.angle_beta   90.00
_cell.angle_gamma   90.00
#
_symmetry.space_group_name_H-M   'P 1'
#
loop_
_entity.id
_entity.type
_entity.pdbx_description
1 polymer ?
#
loop_
_entity_poly.entity_id
_entity_poly.type
_entity_poly.pdbx_seq_one_letter_code
_entity_poly.pdbx_strand_id
1 'polypeptide(L)'
;MLLEITIKNFAIIEEISLNFENGMTVLTGETGAGKSIIIDAMNLMLGARASSEVVRHSAPKTEIQGFFSIEQNPALVSLLEDNGIPVEDELIIRREIFQNGRSVSRINGQMVNLTILKAVGNFLVDIHGQHDQEELMRPALHISMLDAFGDKDFFQAKKEYQEYFDRYRELRKAVLEKQKNEKEHKARIEMLAFQIAEIEAASLKTGEDLALMKERDKLLNHKQIADTLTNAYVMLDNEDFSSLSNVRSAMNDLQSLEEYDSDYKELSNNLSEAYYVLEDVTKQLGDLVDNLDFDAGRLQEIEYRLDTINAITRKYGGTVDDVLDYLENSSKEYNLLTGNSSSSDAMEQELKQLEKDLLASAETLQRERHQIANALESEIKTELCDLYMDKADFKVVFTKGKFNRDGNEQVEFYISTNPGEGFKPLVKVASGGELSRLMLAIKSAFARKEDKTSIVFDEVDTGVSGRVAQAIAQKIHKIGSHGQVLAISHLPQVIAIADYQFFISKESDNETTVSRVRLLTPEERVEEIAKMLAGDNLTDAALSQARALLKVDEPV
;
A
#
# COMPACT_ATOMS: atom_id res chain seq x y z
N MET A 1 18.54 -22.19 -23.75
CA MET A 1 18.21 -21.98 -25.17
C MET A 1 16.85 -22.64 -25.47
N LEU A 2 15.99 -22.03 -26.25
CA LEU A 2 14.74 -22.64 -26.73
C LEU A 2 15.07 -23.61 -27.85
N LEU A 3 14.80 -24.89 -27.67
CA LEU A 3 15.06 -25.94 -28.67
C LEU A 3 13.87 -26.13 -29.61
N GLU A 4 12.66 -26.20 -29.03
CA GLU A 4 11.43 -26.40 -29.80
C GLU A 4 10.28 -25.68 -29.14
N ILE A 5 9.37 -25.17 -29.95
CA ILE A 5 8.02 -24.74 -29.52
C ILE A 5 6.95 -25.45 -30.32
N THR A 6 5.97 -26.05 -29.63
CA THR A 6 4.78 -26.63 -30.23
C THR A 6 3.54 -25.85 -29.77
N ILE A 7 2.73 -25.41 -30.72
CA ILE A 7 1.53 -24.60 -30.48
C ILE A 7 0.34 -25.32 -31.11
N LYS A 8 -0.72 -25.62 -30.33
CA LYS A 8 -1.94 -26.30 -30.82
C LYS A 8 -3.18 -25.50 -30.45
N ASN A 9 -4.07 -25.36 -31.43
CA ASN A 9 -5.39 -24.74 -31.30
C ASN A 9 -5.34 -23.30 -30.74
N PHE A 10 -4.39 -22.50 -31.21
CA PHE A 10 -4.17 -21.13 -30.75
C PHE A 10 -4.57 -20.13 -31.84
N ALA A 11 -5.57 -19.31 -31.60
CA ALA A 11 -6.11 -18.33 -32.56
C ALA A 11 -6.34 -18.97 -33.94
N ILE A 12 -5.56 -18.57 -34.97
CA ILE A 12 -5.61 -19.13 -36.33
C ILE A 12 -4.69 -20.32 -36.53
N ILE A 13 -3.87 -20.67 -35.53
CA ILE A 13 -2.95 -21.81 -35.58
C ILE A 13 -3.70 -23.08 -35.17
N GLU A 14 -3.70 -24.09 -36.04
CA GLU A 14 -4.18 -25.43 -35.70
C GLU A 14 -3.13 -26.23 -34.97
N GLU A 15 -1.98 -26.44 -35.60
CA GLU A 15 -0.80 -27.07 -35.01
C GLU A 15 0.45 -26.59 -35.76
N ILE A 16 1.43 -26.11 -34.99
CA ILE A 16 2.74 -25.72 -35.48
C ILE A 16 3.80 -26.26 -34.52
N SER A 17 4.90 -26.82 -35.05
CA SER A 17 6.12 -27.14 -34.31
C SER A 17 7.30 -26.49 -35.01
N LEU A 18 8.11 -25.77 -34.23
CA LEU A 18 9.30 -25.05 -34.68
C LEU A 18 10.51 -25.50 -33.88
N ASN A 19 11.54 -25.99 -34.59
CA ASN A 19 12.84 -26.31 -34.01
C ASN A 19 13.79 -25.16 -34.25
N PHE A 20 14.51 -24.77 -33.22
CA PHE A 20 15.43 -23.63 -33.24
C PHE A 20 16.85 -24.08 -32.97
N GLU A 21 17.75 -23.42 -33.64
CA GLU A 21 19.19 -23.60 -33.46
C GLU A 21 19.82 -22.37 -32.78
N ASN A 22 21.10 -22.46 -32.46
CA ASN A 22 21.90 -21.32 -32.01
C ASN A 22 22.03 -20.28 -33.14
N GLY A 23 22.21 -19.01 -32.78
CA GLY A 23 22.32 -17.93 -33.75
C GLY A 23 21.03 -17.13 -33.92
N MET A 24 20.90 -16.45 -35.05
CA MET A 24 19.79 -15.59 -35.36
C MET A 24 18.76 -16.28 -36.26
N THR A 25 17.57 -16.51 -35.76
CA THR A 25 16.41 -17.00 -36.54
C THR A 25 15.44 -15.85 -36.81
N VAL A 26 15.01 -15.70 -38.06
CA VAL A 26 14.02 -14.71 -38.44
C VAL A 26 12.70 -15.35 -38.88
N LEU A 27 11.58 -14.78 -38.45
CA LEU A 27 10.24 -15.14 -38.86
C LEU A 27 9.74 -14.13 -39.90
N THR A 28 9.44 -14.62 -41.12
CA THR A 28 8.94 -13.80 -42.24
C THR A 28 7.57 -14.30 -42.72
N GLY A 29 6.90 -13.54 -43.57
CA GLY A 29 5.60 -13.93 -44.15
C GLY A 29 4.64 -12.77 -44.20
N GLU A 30 3.42 -13.03 -44.70
CA GLU A 30 2.38 -12.01 -44.89
C GLU A 30 1.93 -11.33 -43.60
N THR A 31 1.48 -10.08 -43.73
CA THR A 31 0.90 -9.33 -42.61
C THR A 31 -0.36 -10.02 -42.12
N GLY A 32 -0.44 -10.33 -40.82
CA GLY A 32 -1.59 -11.09 -40.28
C GLY A 32 -1.54 -12.60 -40.47
N ALA A 33 -0.44 -13.17 -41.00
CA ALA A 33 -0.29 -14.63 -41.18
C ALA A 33 0.01 -15.37 -39.85
N GLY A 34 0.22 -14.69 -38.76
CA GLY A 34 0.45 -15.33 -37.46
C GLY A 34 1.85 -15.11 -36.84
N LYS A 35 2.66 -14.19 -37.40
CA LYS A 35 4.01 -13.89 -36.84
C LYS A 35 3.93 -13.46 -35.37
N SER A 36 3.19 -12.42 -35.06
CA SER A 36 3.00 -11.94 -33.67
C SER A 36 2.24 -12.95 -32.80
N ILE A 37 1.39 -13.80 -33.41
CA ILE A 37 0.66 -14.86 -32.69
C ILE A 37 1.63 -15.91 -32.09
N ILE A 38 2.75 -16.18 -32.76
CA ILE A 38 3.80 -17.07 -32.20
C ILE A 38 4.45 -16.43 -30.97
N ILE A 39 4.72 -15.11 -31.01
CA ILE A 39 5.26 -14.39 -29.84
C ILE A 39 4.23 -14.33 -28.70
N ASP A 40 2.96 -14.13 -29.02
CA ASP A 40 1.88 -14.16 -28.03
C ASP A 40 1.80 -15.54 -27.34
N ALA A 41 1.94 -16.60 -28.11
CA ALA A 41 2.00 -17.97 -27.57
C ALA A 41 3.22 -18.15 -26.67
N MET A 42 4.41 -17.65 -27.07
CA MET A 42 5.62 -17.67 -26.25
C MET A 42 5.43 -16.88 -24.94
N ASN A 43 4.88 -15.68 -25.01
CA ASN A 43 4.56 -14.88 -23.84
C ASN A 43 3.64 -15.62 -22.86
N LEU A 44 2.61 -16.24 -23.38
CA LEU A 44 1.68 -17.04 -22.57
C LEU A 44 2.38 -18.24 -21.94
N MET A 45 3.22 -18.95 -22.70
CA MET A 45 4.02 -20.09 -22.20
C MET A 45 4.92 -19.66 -21.03
N LEU A 46 5.51 -18.47 -21.11
CA LEU A 46 6.42 -17.91 -20.09
C LEU A 46 5.71 -17.24 -18.90
N GLY A 47 4.39 -17.26 -18.84
CA GLY A 47 3.64 -16.81 -17.66
C GLY A 47 2.85 -15.51 -17.81
N ALA A 48 2.63 -15.01 -19.02
CA ALA A 48 1.70 -13.91 -19.24
C ALA A 48 0.26 -14.32 -18.89
N ARG A 49 -0.62 -13.36 -18.58
CA ARG A 49 -2.04 -13.63 -18.28
C ARG A 49 -2.75 -14.12 -19.54
N ALA A 50 -3.50 -15.20 -19.41
CA ALA A 50 -4.26 -15.78 -20.50
C ALA A 50 -5.70 -15.26 -20.53
N SER A 51 -6.24 -15.00 -21.74
CA SER A 51 -7.66 -14.83 -22.03
C SER A 51 -8.19 -16.09 -22.74
N SER A 52 -9.45 -16.42 -22.55
CA SER A 52 -10.12 -17.49 -23.31
C SER A 52 -10.22 -17.21 -24.81
N GLU A 53 -10.07 -15.96 -25.22
CA GLU A 53 -10.13 -15.52 -26.63
C GLU A 53 -8.99 -16.08 -27.49
N VAL A 54 -7.87 -16.51 -26.86
CA VAL A 54 -6.75 -17.12 -27.59
C VAL A 54 -7.04 -18.57 -28.02
N VAL A 55 -8.08 -19.19 -27.46
CA VAL A 55 -8.45 -20.57 -27.83
C VAL A 55 -9.18 -20.57 -29.18
N ARG A 56 -8.69 -21.38 -30.11
CA ARG A 56 -9.33 -21.55 -31.44
C ARG A 56 -10.82 -21.90 -31.28
N HIS A 57 -11.67 -21.23 -32.04
CA HIS A 57 -13.14 -21.29 -31.85
C HIS A 57 -13.71 -22.70 -31.87
N SER A 58 -13.10 -23.63 -32.64
CA SER A 58 -13.53 -25.03 -32.78
C SER A 58 -12.90 -25.98 -31.73
N ALA A 59 -12.04 -25.51 -30.85
CA ALA A 59 -11.28 -26.37 -29.96
C ALA A 59 -11.63 -26.13 -28.47
N PRO A 60 -11.68 -27.16 -27.63
CA PRO A 60 -11.99 -27.01 -26.20
C PRO A 60 -10.88 -26.33 -25.39
N LYS A 61 -9.64 -26.41 -25.89
CA LYS A 61 -8.44 -25.82 -25.24
C LYS A 61 -7.38 -25.51 -26.30
N THR A 62 -6.49 -24.59 -25.93
CA THR A 62 -5.18 -24.41 -26.57
C THR A 62 -4.09 -25.04 -25.73
N GLU A 63 -3.03 -25.50 -26.38
CA GLU A 63 -1.86 -26.06 -25.72
C GLU A 63 -0.59 -25.47 -26.34
N ILE A 64 0.29 -24.99 -25.48
CA ILE A 64 1.59 -24.43 -25.85
C ILE A 64 2.64 -25.18 -25.06
N GLN A 65 3.66 -25.72 -25.74
CA GLN A 65 4.74 -26.47 -25.12
C GLN A 65 6.07 -25.97 -25.67
N GLY A 66 7.05 -25.75 -24.78
CA GLY A 66 8.41 -25.39 -25.15
C GLY A 66 9.40 -26.30 -24.48
N PHE A 67 10.46 -26.61 -25.21
CA PHE A 67 11.64 -27.38 -24.76
C PHE A 67 12.82 -26.43 -24.68
N PHE A 68 13.52 -26.43 -23.55
CA PHE A 68 14.63 -25.53 -23.29
C PHE A 68 15.85 -26.33 -22.80
N SER A 69 17.04 -26.04 -23.32
CA SER A 69 18.30 -26.43 -22.71
C SER A 69 18.66 -25.44 -21.59
N ILE A 70 19.07 -25.95 -20.41
CA ILE A 70 19.35 -25.13 -19.21
C ILE A 70 20.77 -25.31 -18.67
N GLU A 71 21.66 -25.97 -19.42
CA GLU A 71 23.00 -26.41 -18.98
C GLU A 71 23.90 -25.31 -18.39
N GLN A 72 23.59 -24.03 -18.54
CA GLN A 72 24.48 -22.92 -18.16
C GLN A 72 23.83 -21.89 -17.21
N ASN A 73 22.72 -22.21 -16.52
CA ASN A 73 22.05 -21.24 -15.65
C ASN A 73 21.90 -21.73 -14.20
N PRO A 74 22.91 -21.56 -13.33
CA PRO A 74 22.86 -22.01 -11.93
C PRO A 74 21.72 -21.34 -11.12
N ALA A 75 21.36 -20.10 -11.43
CA ALA A 75 20.27 -19.38 -10.74
C ALA A 75 18.90 -19.98 -11.05
N LEU A 76 18.71 -20.41 -12.31
CA LEU A 76 17.49 -21.13 -12.71
C LEU A 76 17.42 -22.50 -12.02
N VAL A 77 18.53 -23.23 -11.96
CA VAL A 77 18.61 -24.53 -11.28
C VAL A 77 18.21 -24.39 -9.80
N SER A 78 18.78 -23.41 -9.08
CA SER A 78 18.40 -23.14 -7.69
C SER A 78 16.92 -22.81 -7.54
N LEU A 79 16.36 -21.99 -8.43
CA LEU A 79 14.93 -21.66 -8.41
C LEU A 79 14.04 -22.89 -8.60
N LEU A 80 14.43 -23.83 -9.48
CA LEU A 80 13.69 -25.08 -9.73
C LEU A 80 13.74 -25.98 -8.49
N GLU A 81 14.94 -26.17 -7.90
CA GLU A 81 15.15 -26.97 -6.68
C GLU A 81 14.35 -26.42 -5.49
N ASP A 82 14.38 -25.10 -5.26
CA ASP A 82 13.65 -24.44 -4.18
C ASP A 82 12.13 -24.63 -4.28
N ASN A 83 11.62 -24.85 -5.50
CA ASN A 83 10.21 -25.13 -5.75
C ASN A 83 9.90 -26.62 -5.94
N GLY A 84 10.88 -27.50 -5.71
CA GLY A 84 10.71 -28.96 -5.79
C GLY A 84 10.48 -29.46 -7.22
N ILE A 85 10.90 -28.72 -8.26
CA ILE A 85 10.77 -29.10 -9.66
C ILE A 85 12.01 -29.93 -10.05
N PRO A 86 11.83 -31.11 -10.67
CA PRO A 86 12.96 -31.92 -11.12
C PRO A 86 13.84 -31.17 -12.12
N VAL A 87 15.14 -31.17 -11.87
CA VAL A 87 16.14 -30.57 -12.75
C VAL A 87 16.72 -31.67 -13.64
N GLU A 88 16.58 -31.51 -14.95
CA GLU A 88 17.12 -32.34 -16.01
C GLU A 88 17.91 -31.45 -16.97
N ASP A 89 18.63 -32.00 -17.92
CA ASP A 89 19.38 -31.24 -18.92
C ASP A 89 18.47 -30.38 -19.80
N GLU A 90 17.23 -30.83 -19.95
CA GLU A 90 16.16 -30.12 -20.66
C GLU A 90 15.04 -29.73 -19.71
N LEU A 91 14.44 -28.56 -19.95
CA LEU A 91 13.28 -28.07 -19.25
C LEU A 91 12.08 -28.03 -20.19
N ILE A 92 10.99 -28.68 -19.80
CA ILE A 92 9.75 -28.71 -20.55
C ILE A 92 8.73 -27.82 -19.87
N ILE A 93 8.29 -26.76 -20.56
CA ILE A 93 7.19 -25.92 -20.13
C ILE A 93 5.97 -26.25 -20.97
N ARG A 94 4.85 -26.55 -20.32
CA ARG A 94 3.56 -26.81 -20.98
C ARG A 94 2.47 -25.97 -20.34
N ARG A 95 1.71 -25.26 -21.17
CA ARG A 95 0.56 -24.49 -20.75
C ARG A 95 -0.68 -24.85 -21.55
N GLU A 96 -1.77 -25.12 -20.83
CA GLU A 96 -3.10 -25.42 -21.38
C GLU A 96 -4.06 -24.30 -20.94
N ILE A 97 -4.80 -23.73 -21.89
CA ILE A 97 -5.80 -22.70 -21.65
C ILE A 97 -7.12 -23.20 -22.21
N PHE A 98 -8.16 -23.21 -21.39
CA PHE A 98 -9.47 -23.73 -21.74
C PHE A 98 -10.44 -22.60 -22.10
N GLN A 99 -11.45 -22.89 -22.93
CA GLN A 99 -12.49 -21.94 -23.32
C GLN A 99 -13.25 -21.32 -22.13
N ASN A 100 -13.30 -22.01 -20.98
CA ASN A 100 -13.92 -21.52 -19.75
C ASN A 100 -13.00 -20.57 -18.94
N GLY A 101 -11.87 -20.17 -19.48
CA GLY A 101 -10.89 -19.28 -18.83
C GLY A 101 -9.96 -19.96 -17.83
N ARG A 102 -10.13 -21.25 -17.54
CA ARG A 102 -9.18 -22.01 -16.71
C ARG A 102 -7.86 -22.18 -17.45
N SER A 103 -6.75 -22.07 -16.73
CA SER A 103 -5.41 -22.31 -17.29
C SER A 103 -4.63 -23.26 -16.36
N VAL A 104 -3.86 -24.16 -16.94
CA VAL A 104 -3.00 -25.10 -16.23
C VAL A 104 -1.59 -24.98 -16.78
N SER A 105 -0.61 -24.83 -15.90
CA SER A 105 0.81 -24.74 -16.25
C SER A 105 1.58 -25.89 -15.63
N ARG A 106 2.51 -26.46 -16.39
CA ARG A 106 3.42 -27.52 -15.93
C ARG A 106 4.84 -27.23 -16.32
N ILE A 107 5.77 -27.55 -15.42
CA ILE A 107 7.22 -27.55 -15.69
C ILE A 107 7.70 -28.97 -15.36
N ASN A 108 8.37 -29.64 -16.32
CA ASN A 108 8.80 -31.04 -16.23
C ASN A 108 7.67 -31.96 -15.70
N GLY A 109 6.44 -31.77 -16.20
CA GLY A 109 5.26 -32.52 -15.80
C GLY A 109 4.60 -32.10 -14.49
N GLN A 110 5.28 -31.34 -13.63
CA GLN A 110 4.77 -30.88 -12.36
C GLN A 110 3.90 -29.62 -12.52
N MET A 111 2.72 -29.58 -11.87
CA MET A 111 1.85 -28.42 -11.88
C MET A 111 2.46 -27.27 -11.07
N VAL A 112 2.53 -26.09 -11.67
CA VAL A 112 3.04 -24.86 -11.05
C VAL A 112 2.01 -23.74 -11.13
N ASN A 113 2.10 -22.81 -10.17
CA ASN A 113 1.32 -21.58 -10.24
C ASN A 113 1.95 -20.56 -11.22
N LEU A 114 1.18 -19.53 -11.56
CA LEU A 114 1.62 -18.53 -12.55
C LEU A 114 2.85 -17.71 -12.07
N THR A 115 3.01 -17.53 -10.77
CA THR A 115 4.14 -16.79 -10.18
C THR A 115 5.45 -17.54 -10.40
N ILE A 116 5.47 -18.84 -10.14
CA ILE A 116 6.63 -19.71 -10.38
C ILE A 116 6.92 -19.79 -11.87
N LEU A 117 5.88 -20.00 -12.71
CA LEU A 117 6.03 -20.04 -14.16
C LEU A 117 6.68 -18.77 -14.70
N LYS A 118 6.22 -17.58 -14.25
CA LYS A 118 6.77 -16.29 -14.66
C LYS A 118 8.21 -16.11 -14.17
N ALA A 119 8.52 -16.53 -12.94
CA ALA A 119 9.89 -16.48 -12.41
C ALA A 119 10.86 -17.33 -13.24
N VAL A 120 10.47 -18.55 -13.58
CA VAL A 120 11.27 -19.45 -14.46
C VAL A 120 11.37 -18.87 -15.88
N GLY A 121 10.25 -18.38 -16.44
CA GLY A 121 10.21 -17.78 -17.79
C GLY A 121 11.18 -16.62 -17.97
N ASN A 122 11.34 -15.79 -16.95
CA ASN A 122 12.25 -14.64 -16.97
C ASN A 122 13.74 -15.03 -17.10
N PHE A 123 14.12 -16.25 -16.71
CA PHE A 123 15.47 -16.78 -16.92
C PHE A 123 15.68 -17.40 -18.31
N LEU A 124 14.61 -17.78 -19.00
CA LEU A 124 14.69 -18.54 -20.25
C LEU A 124 14.66 -17.66 -21.48
N VAL A 125 13.72 -16.72 -21.56
CA VAL A 125 13.51 -15.89 -22.74
C VAL A 125 13.25 -14.46 -22.35
N ASP A 126 13.91 -13.53 -23.04
CA ASP A 126 13.62 -12.11 -22.98
C ASP A 126 12.88 -11.71 -24.28
N ILE A 127 11.64 -11.28 -24.17
CA ILE A 127 10.81 -10.93 -25.34
C ILE A 127 10.74 -9.42 -25.45
N HIS A 128 11.33 -8.88 -26.50
CA HIS A 128 11.38 -7.45 -26.79
C HIS A 128 10.34 -7.11 -27.85
N GLY A 129 9.25 -6.49 -27.43
CA GLY A 129 8.17 -6.04 -28.29
C GLY A 129 7.55 -4.76 -27.77
N GLN A 130 6.35 -4.48 -28.25
CA GLN A 130 5.59 -3.27 -27.91
C GLN A 130 5.37 -3.09 -26.39
N HIS A 131 5.30 -4.19 -25.63
CA HIS A 131 5.13 -4.17 -24.17
C HIS A 131 6.40 -3.78 -23.39
N ASP A 132 7.57 -4.06 -23.91
CA ASP A 132 8.84 -3.69 -23.26
C ASP A 132 9.11 -2.20 -23.29
N GLN A 133 8.56 -1.49 -24.29
CA GLN A 133 8.57 -0.03 -24.30
C GLN A 133 7.87 0.52 -23.06
N GLU A 134 6.83 -0.17 -22.55
CA GLU A 134 6.13 0.24 -21.34
C GLU A 134 6.98 0.09 -20.07
N GLU A 135 7.86 -0.90 -19.96
CA GLU A 135 8.71 -1.09 -18.76
C GLU A 135 9.80 -0.03 -18.66
N LEU A 136 10.47 0.28 -19.75
CA LEU A 136 11.46 1.37 -19.81
C LEU A 136 10.80 2.75 -19.62
N MET A 137 9.50 2.86 -19.89
CA MET A 137 8.74 4.08 -19.62
C MET A 137 8.25 4.18 -18.16
N ARG A 138 8.60 3.23 -17.29
CA ARG A 138 8.24 3.25 -15.86
C ARG A 138 9.45 3.63 -15.00
N PRO A 139 9.56 4.88 -14.52
CA PRO A 139 10.70 5.32 -13.70
C PRO A 139 10.94 4.46 -12.46
N ALA A 140 9.88 3.85 -11.91
CA ALA A 140 9.99 2.98 -10.74
C ALA A 140 10.83 1.72 -10.99
N LEU A 141 11.01 1.30 -12.25
CA LEU A 141 11.81 0.13 -12.63
C LEU A 141 13.26 0.48 -12.97
N HIS A 142 13.59 1.75 -13.20
CA HIS A 142 14.93 2.16 -13.64
C HIS A 142 16.02 1.79 -12.63
N ILE A 143 15.72 1.84 -11.32
CA ILE A 143 16.67 1.44 -10.29
C ILE A 143 16.99 -0.06 -10.37
N SER A 144 15.97 -0.91 -10.58
CA SER A 144 16.17 -2.36 -10.71
C SER A 144 16.90 -2.72 -12.00
N MET A 145 16.62 -2.00 -13.09
CA MET A 145 17.35 -2.15 -14.36
C MET A 145 18.82 -1.78 -14.20
N LEU A 146 19.12 -0.63 -13.60
CA LEU A 146 20.49 -0.23 -13.32
C LEU A 146 21.20 -1.25 -12.44
N ASP A 147 20.55 -1.73 -11.37
CA ASP A 147 21.10 -2.69 -10.43
C ASP A 147 21.39 -4.05 -11.10
N ALA A 148 20.60 -4.44 -12.12
CA ALA A 148 20.87 -5.66 -12.91
C ALA A 148 22.18 -5.56 -13.71
N PHE A 149 22.67 -4.36 -14.00
CA PHE A 149 23.97 -4.14 -14.64
C PHE A 149 25.15 -4.27 -13.66
N GLY A 150 24.86 -4.46 -12.36
CA GLY A 150 25.83 -4.57 -11.28
C GLY A 150 26.77 -5.79 -11.40
N ASP A 151 27.93 -5.67 -10.79
CA ASP A 151 28.89 -6.75 -10.61
C ASP A 151 28.78 -7.39 -9.22
N LYS A 152 29.69 -8.32 -8.91
CA LYS A 152 29.70 -9.03 -7.62
C LYS A 152 29.87 -8.08 -6.43
N ASP A 153 30.68 -7.03 -6.58
CA ASP A 153 30.97 -6.08 -5.51
C ASP A 153 29.74 -5.23 -5.19
N PHE A 154 29.02 -4.81 -6.24
CA PHE A 154 27.74 -4.14 -6.09
C PHE A 154 26.69 -5.01 -5.37
N PHE A 155 26.53 -6.27 -5.80
CA PHE A 155 25.54 -7.15 -5.17
C PHE A 155 25.89 -7.46 -3.72
N GLN A 156 27.20 -7.54 -3.38
CA GLN A 156 27.64 -7.68 -2.00
C GLN A 156 27.27 -6.42 -1.18
N ALA A 157 27.57 -5.23 -1.69
CA ALA A 157 27.21 -3.97 -1.02
C ALA A 157 25.69 -3.81 -0.86
N LYS A 158 24.91 -4.22 -1.88
CA LYS A 158 23.43 -4.19 -1.82
C LYS A 158 22.92 -5.14 -0.75
N LYS A 159 23.48 -6.33 -0.63
CA LYS A 159 23.09 -7.32 0.39
C LYS A 159 23.39 -6.82 1.80
N GLU A 160 24.59 -6.27 2.04
CA GLU A 160 24.98 -5.69 3.32
C GLU A 160 24.04 -4.54 3.72
N TYR A 161 23.71 -3.66 2.78
CA TYR A 161 22.75 -2.60 3.01
C TYR A 161 21.36 -3.14 3.41
N GLN A 162 20.87 -4.17 2.71
CA GLN A 162 19.58 -4.78 2.98
C GLN A 162 19.52 -5.41 4.38
N GLU A 163 20.60 -6.04 4.84
CA GLU A 163 20.71 -6.60 6.20
C GLU A 163 20.61 -5.49 7.27
N TYR A 164 21.32 -4.37 7.08
CA TYR A 164 21.21 -3.20 7.97
C TYR A 164 19.83 -2.56 7.92
N PHE A 165 19.23 -2.43 6.73
CA PHE A 165 17.90 -1.84 6.57
C PHE A 165 16.80 -2.67 7.23
N ASP A 166 16.80 -3.99 7.04
CA ASP A 166 15.80 -4.87 7.64
C ASP A 166 15.92 -4.84 9.17
N ARG A 167 17.14 -4.90 9.73
CA ARG A 167 17.38 -4.76 11.17
C ARG A 167 16.96 -3.38 11.71
N TYR A 168 17.27 -2.30 11.00
CA TYR A 168 16.85 -0.94 11.34
C TYR A 168 15.32 -0.83 11.38
N ARG A 169 14.65 -1.37 10.38
CA ARG A 169 13.18 -1.34 10.29
C ARG A 169 12.52 -2.07 11.47
N GLU A 170 13.04 -3.23 11.83
CA GLU A 170 12.54 -4.01 12.96
C GLU A 170 12.76 -3.29 14.30
N LEU A 171 13.98 -2.83 14.53
CA LEU A 171 14.32 -2.12 15.77
C LEU A 171 13.54 -0.80 15.90
N ARG A 172 13.42 -0.04 14.81
CA ARG A 172 12.62 1.20 14.79
C ARG A 172 11.15 0.94 15.11
N LYS A 173 10.58 -0.13 14.59
CA LYS A 173 9.20 -0.52 14.90
C LYS A 173 9.06 -0.84 16.39
N ALA A 174 9.97 -1.63 16.94
CA ALA A 174 9.96 -1.97 18.37
C ALA A 174 10.11 -0.73 19.28
N VAL A 175 11.01 0.20 18.94
CA VAL A 175 11.18 1.47 19.67
C VAL A 175 9.91 2.33 19.62
N LEU A 176 9.27 2.46 18.45
CA LEU A 176 8.04 3.23 18.29
C LEU A 176 6.86 2.62 19.08
N GLU A 177 6.70 1.31 19.06
CA GLU A 177 5.70 0.61 19.86
C GLU A 177 5.95 0.81 21.36
N LYS A 178 7.21 0.70 21.79
CA LYS A 178 7.59 0.94 23.18
C LYS A 178 7.33 2.40 23.60
N GLN A 179 7.73 3.38 22.80
CA GLN A 179 7.48 4.80 23.08
C GLN A 179 5.97 5.11 23.15
N LYS A 180 5.15 4.47 22.29
CA LYS A 180 3.69 4.60 22.35
C LYS A 180 3.16 4.04 23.66
N ASN A 181 3.59 2.84 24.05
CA ASN A 181 3.18 2.21 25.30
C ASN A 181 3.64 3.04 26.52
N GLU A 182 4.86 3.58 26.50
CA GLU A 182 5.36 4.45 27.58
C GLU A 182 4.54 5.75 27.71
N LYS A 183 4.14 6.37 26.59
CA LYS A 183 3.24 7.55 26.61
C LYS A 183 1.87 7.20 27.18
N GLU A 184 1.31 6.07 26.78
CA GLU A 184 0.02 5.59 27.29
C GLU A 184 0.12 5.26 28.80
N HIS A 185 1.22 4.59 29.24
CA HIS A 185 1.50 4.33 30.65
C HIS A 185 1.67 5.63 31.45
N LYS A 186 2.43 6.59 30.93
CA LYS A 186 2.62 7.89 31.61
C LYS A 186 1.31 8.66 31.76
N ALA A 187 0.52 8.74 30.71
CA ALA A 187 -0.80 9.36 30.74
C ALA A 187 -1.74 8.65 31.73
N ARG A 188 -1.67 7.31 31.79
CA ARG A 188 -2.45 6.51 32.76
C ARG A 188 -2.01 6.76 34.19
N ILE A 189 -0.71 6.84 34.45
CA ILE A 189 -0.13 7.19 35.78
C ILE A 189 -0.59 8.59 36.21
N GLU A 190 -0.49 9.59 35.34
CA GLU A 190 -0.93 10.95 35.62
C GLU A 190 -2.44 11.02 35.93
N MET A 191 -3.24 10.30 35.15
CA MET A 191 -4.69 10.19 35.35
C MET A 191 -5.02 9.53 36.71
N LEU A 192 -4.38 8.40 37.02
CA LEU A 192 -4.57 7.70 38.29
C LEU A 192 -4.13 8.56 39.48
N ALA A 193 -2.99 9.24 39.39
CA ALA A 193 -2.51 10.14 40.43
C ALA A 193 -3.53 11.28 40.71
N PHE A 194 -4.10 11.86 39.67
CA PHE A 194 -5.13 12.89 39.79
C PHE A 194 -6.40 12.35 40.47
N GLN A 195 -6.88 11.18 40.03
CA GLN A 195 -8.09 10.56 40.56
C GLN A 195 -7.94 10.16 42.02
N ILE A 196 -6.79 9.56 42.39
CA ILE A 196 -6.46 9.18 43.75
C ILE A 196 -6.45 10.46 44.65
N ALA A 197 -5.73 11.50 44.24
CA ALA A 197 -5.64 12.73 45.00
C ALA A 197 -7.02 13.42 45.19
N GLU A 198 -7.86 13.40 44.17
CA GLU A 198 -9.23 13.98 44.24
C GLU A 198 -10.13 13.22 45.22
N ILE A 199 -10.07 11.87 45.21
CA ILE A 199 -10.85 11.04 46.13
C ILE A 199 -10.32 11.16 47.57
N GLU A 200 -9.00 11.12 47.77
CA GLU A 200 -8.37 11.28 49.08
C GLU A 200 -8.68 12.64 49.72
N ALA A 201 -8.64 13.73 48.91
CA ALA A 201 -9.02 15.07 49.37
C ALA A 201 -10.47 15.15 49.86
N ALA A 202 -11.37 14.37 49.30
CA ALA A 202 -12.76 14.31 49.76
C ALA A 202 -12.91 13.59 51.12
N SER A 203 -11.91 12.82 51.57
CA SER A 203 -11.87 12.15 52.88
C SER A 203 -13.17 11.42 53.23
N LEU A 204 -13.67 10.60 52.30
CA LEU A 204 -14.93 9.86 52.43
C LEU A 204 -14.85 8.78 53.52
N LYS A 205 -15.98 8.59 54.24
CA LYS A 205 -16.11 7.53 55.23
C LYS A 205 -17.32 6.66 54.91
N THR A 206 -17.18 5.35 55.04
CA THR A 206 -18.27 4.38 54.83
C THR A 206 -19.50 4.75 55.65
N GLY A 207 -20.67 4.89 55.02
CA GLY A 207 -21.96 5.20 55.64
C GLY A 207 -22.15 6.65 56.09
N GLU A 208 -21.18 7.56 55.82
CA GLU A 208 -21.25 8.98 56.14
C GLU A 208 -22.45 9.67 55.45
N ASP A 209 -22.65 9.36 54.18
CA ASP A 209 -23.76 9.85 53.37
C ASP A 209 -25.13 9.53 53.96
N LEU A 210 -25.31 8.26 54.35
CA LEU A 210 -26.56 7.80 54.96
C LEU A 210 -26.82 8.46 56.32
N ALA A 211 -25.77 8.66 57.13
CA ALA A 211 -25.87 9.31 58.42
C ALA A 211 -26.24 10.79 58.25
N LEU A 212 -25.58 11.50 57.33
CA LEU A 212 -25.84 12.89 57.03
C LEU A 212 -27.24 13.11 56.40
N MET A 213 -27.69 12.21 55.53
CA MET A 213 -29.06 12.27 55.00
C MET A 213 -30.12 12.19 56.10
N LYS A 214 -29.94 11.24 57.05
CA LYS A 214 -30.87 11.12 58.19
C LYS A 214 -30.84 12.37 59.08
N GLU A 215 -29.67 12.94 59.32
CA GLU A 215 -29.54 14.18 60.11
C GLU A 215 -30.14 15.36 59.38
N ARG A 216 -29.92 15.50 58.08
CA ARG A 216 -30.53 16.52 57.23
C ARG A 216 -32.06 16.48 57.27
N ASP A 217 -32.65 15.27 57.09
CA ASP A 217 -34.08 15.09 57.06
C ASP A 217 -34.72 15.46 58.40
N LYS A 218 -34.08 15.19 59.55
CA LYS A 218 -34.51 15.65 60.86
C LYS A 218 -34.48 17.20 60.95
N LEU A 219 -33.35 17.82 60.53
CA LEU A 219 -33.21 19.27 60.57
C LEU A 219 -34.19 19.97 59.63
N LEU A 220 -34.48 19.42 58.45
CA LEU A 220 -35.49 19.95 57.53
C LEU A 220 -36.89 19.89 58.12
N ASN A 221 -37.25 18.81 58.80
CA ASN A 221 -38.52 18.70 59.52
C ASN A 221 -38.63 19.76 60.65
N HIS A 222 -37.53 19.91 61.45
CA HIS A 222 -37.45 20.96 62.47
C HIS A 222 -37.60 22.37 61.87
N LYS A 223 -36.92 22.62 60.73
CA LYS A 223 -37.05 23.89 60.00
C LYS A 223 -38.49 24.18 59.58
N GLN A 224 -39.14 23.17 58.96
CA GLN A 224 -40.53 23.32 58.52
C GLN A 224 -41.49 23.65 59.71
N ILE A 225 -41.28 22.96 60.84
CA ILE A 225 -42.06 23.26 62.09
C ILE A 225 -41.79 24.70 62.57
N ALA A 226 -40.48 25.09 62.61
CA ALA A 226 -40.11 26.44 63.04
C ALA A 226 -40.69 27.51 62.14
N ASP A 227 -40.53 27.35 60.80
CA ASP A 227 -41.10 28.33 59.85
C ASP A 227 -42.60 28.41 59.93
N THR A 228 -43.34 27.31 60.17
CA THR A 228 -44.76 27.25 60.24
C THR A 228 -45.25 27.94 61.53
N LEU A 229 -44.65 27.64 62.71
CA LEU A 229 -45.01 28.27 63.99
C LEU A 229 -44.69 29.77 64.01
N THR A 230 -43.48 30.11 63.47
CA THR A 230 -43.10 31.55 63.37
C THR A 230 -44.04 32.34 62.47
N ASN A 231 -44.46 31.81 61.33
CA ASN A 231 -45.39 32.46 60.44
C ASN A 231 -46.77 32.63 61.10
N ALA A 232 -47.23 31.56 61.79
CA ALA A 232 -48.52 31.68 62.52
C ALA A 232 -48.50 32.73 63.64
N TYR A 233 -47.38 32.77 64.40
CA TYR A 233 -47.18 33.78 65.45
C TYR A 233 -47.16 35.20 64.86
N VAL A 234 -46.32 35.42 63.80
CA VAL A 234 -46.18 36.72 63.12
C VAL A 234 -47.53 37.18 62.51
N MET A 235 -48.37 36.28 62.01
CA MET A 235 -49.72 36.65 61.52
C MET A 235 -50.66 37.10 62.61
N LEU A 236 -50.53 36.58 63.83
CA LEU A 236 -51.39 36.94 64.98
C LEU A 236 -50.81 38.13 65.73
N ASP A 237 -49.52 38.25 65.94
CA ASP A 237 -48.86 39.30 66.71
C ASP A 237 -47.66 39.91 65.95
N ASN A 238 -47.95 40.88 65.08
CA ASN A 238 -46.90 41.63 64.32
C ASN A 238 -46.94 43.09 64.82
N GLU A 239 -45.76 43.70 64.96
CA GLU A 239 -45.60 45.08 65.44
C GLU A 239 -46.40 46.11 64.62
N ASP A 240 -46.57 45.94 63.31
CA ASP A 240 -47.17 46.87 62.39
C ASP A 240 -48.70 46.59 62.10
N PHE A 241 -49.12 45.30 62.10
CA PHE A 241 -50.48 44.86 61.72
C PHE A 241 -50.88 43.59 62.49
N SER A 242 -50.95 43.66 63.80
CA SER A 242 -51.38 42.54 64.63
C SER A 242 -52.87 42.23 64.46
N SER A 243 -53.18 40.98 63.99
CA SER A 243 -54.60 40.55 63.95
C SER A 243 -55.24 40.60 65.32
N LEU A 244 -54.50 40.26 66.36
CA LEU A 244 -54.90 40.29 67.73
C LEU A 244 -55.22 41.75 68.18
N SER A 245 -54.40 42.73 67.78
CA SER A 245 -54.60 44.15 68.02
C SER A 245 -55.88 44.65 67.33
N ASN A 246 -56.17 44.24 66.11
CA ASN A 246 -57.39 44.60 65.40
C ASN A 246 -58.66 44.05 66.10
N VAL A 247 -58.57 42.78 66.54
CA VAL A 247 -59.69 42.16 67.29
C VAL A 247 -59.89 42.86 68.62
N ARG A 248 -58.81 43.25 69.32
CA ARG A 248 -58.84 44.04 70.55
C ARG A 248 -59.51 45.38 70.33
N SER A 249 -59.19 46.09 69.25
CA SER A 249 -59.81 47.35 68.92
C SER A 249 -61.31 47.17 68.70
N ALA A 250 -61.69 46.19 67.89
CA ALA A 250 -63.12 45.91 67.65
C ALA A 250 -63.89 45.51 68.93
N MET A 251 -63.25 44.76 69.84
CA MET A 251 -63.78 44.42 71.15
C MET A 251 -64.04 45.66 71.99
N ASN A 252 -63.08 46.57 72.09
CA ASN A 252 -63.22 47.81 72.83
C ASN A 252 -64.33 48.70 72.25
N ASP A 253 -64.43 48.76 70.91
CA ASP A 253 -65.50 49.53 70.25
C ASP A 253 -66.90 48.96 70.59
N LEU A 254 -67.05 47.62 70.54
CA LEU A 254 -68.30 46.97 70.92
C LEU A 254 -68.65 47.10 72.41
N GLN A 255 -67.63 47.04 73.29
CA GLN A 255 -67.84 47.29 74.73
C GLN A 255 -68.42 48.65 74.97
N SER A 256 -68.10 49.68 74.21
CA SER A 256 -68.67 51.03 74.33
C SER A 256 -70.17 51.07 74.01
N LEU A 257 -70.74 50.05 73.36
CA LEU A 257 -72.13 49.96 72.95
C LEU A 257 -73.02 49.07 73.86
N GLU A 258 -72.45 48.40 74.84
CA GLU A 258 -73.11 47.41 75.71
C GLU A 258 -74.30 47.98 76.49
N GLU A 259 -74.28 49.28 76.80
CA GLU A 259 -75.32 49.95 77.55
C GLU A 259 -76.56 50.29 76.71
N TYR A 260 -76.46 50.17 75.36
CA TYR A 260 -77.55 50.61 74.48
C TYR A 260 -78.54 49.52 74.09
N ASP A 261 -78.06 48.23 74.03
CA ASP A 261 -78.91 47.09 73.67
C ASP A 261 -78.31 45.76 74.17
N SER A 262 -79.22 44.80 74.53
CA SER A 262 -78.83 43.46 74.99
C SER A 262 -78.06 42.64 73.92
N ASP A 263 -78.44 42.85 72.66
CA ASP A 263 -77.80 42.15 71.52
C ASP A 263 -76.37 42.63 71.35
N TYR A 264 -76.08 43.93 71.58
CA TYR A 264 -74.67 44.42 71.51
C TYR A 264 -73.82 43.91 72.67
N LYS A 265 -74.42 43.71 73.82
CA LYS A 265 -73.73 43.10 74.96
C LYS A 265 -73.38 41.64 74.72
N GLU A 266 -74.28 40.89 74.05
CA GLU A 266 -74.03 39.51 73.69
C GLU A 266 -72.90 39.43 72.66
N LEU A 267 -72.87 40.27 71.61
CA LEU A 267 -71.81 40.39 70.61
C LEU A 267 -70.46 40.77 71.23
N SER A 268 -70.45 41.72 72.16
CA SER A 268 -69.25 42.14 72.88
C SER A 268 -68.68 41.01 73.72
N ASN A 269 -69.51 40.24 74.44
CA ASN A 269 -69.06 39.08 75.20
C ASN A 269 -68.47 38.02 74.31
N ASN A 270 -69.15 37.68 73.19
CA ASN A 270 -68.64 36.66 72.24
C ASN A 270 -67.31 37.09 71.64
N LEU A 271 -67.12 38.34 71.26
CA LEU A 271 -65.83 38.82 70.72
C LEU A 271 -64.76 38.89 71.80
N SER A 272 -65.11 39.22 73.04
CA SER A 272 -64.18 39.20 74.16
C SER A 272 -63.67 37.79 74.46
N GLU A 273 -64.55 36.79 74.47
CA GLU A 273 -64.19 35.40 74.64
C GLU A 273 -63.20 34.95 73.49
N ALA A 274 -63.56 35.29 72.25
CA ALA A 274 -62.72 34.99 71.10
C ALA A 274 -61.33 35.67 71.19
N TYR A 275 -61.29 36.94 71.63
CA TYR A 275 -60.06 37.68 71.83
C TYR A 275 -59.14 37.00 72.85
N TYR A 276 -59.68 36.65 74.04
CA TYR A 276 -58.83 35.99 75.07
C TYR A 276 -58.36 34.61 74.66
N VAL A 277 -59.15 33.84 73.89
CA VAL A 277 -58.71 32.56 73.29
C VAL A 277 -57.57 32.81 72.30
N LEU A 278 -57.69 33.79 71.42
CA LEU A 278 -56.62 34.13 70.46
C LEU A 278 -55.36 34.65 71.17
N GLU A 279 -55.52 35.48 72.25
CA GLU A 279 -54.39 35.97 73.06
C GLU A 279 -53.61 34.81 73.70
N ASP A 280 -54.34 33.81 74.27
CA ASP A 280 -53.71 32.62 74.84
C ASP A 280 -53.04 31.76 73.81
N VAL A 281 -53.67 31.53 72.65
CA VAL A 281 -53.04 30.80 71.53
C VAL A 281 -51.79 31.54 71.00
N THR A 282 -51.83 32.86 70.90
CA THR A 282 -50.67 33.65 70.45
C THR A 282 -49.52 33.56 71.43
N LYS A 283 -49.80 33.58 72.74
CA LYS A 283 -48.82 33.43 73.80
C LYS A 283 -48.18 32.02 73.74
N GLN A 284 -49.02 30.96 73.60
CA GLN A 284 -48.55 29.61 73.46
C GLN A 284 -47.68 29.42 72.21
N LEU A 285 -48.03 30.04 71.06
CA LEU A 285 -47.23 30.08 69.87
C LEU A 285 -45.87 30.76 70.09
N GLY A 286 -45.85 31.90 70.79
CA GLY A 286 -44.64 32.60 71.16
C GLY A 286 -43.71 31.72 72.02
N ASP A 287 -44.26 31.09 73.07
CA ASP A 287 -43.52 30.17 73.93
C ASP A 287 -42.95 28.98 73.13
N LEU A 288 -43.68 28.47 72.16
CA LEU A 288 -43.24 27.41 71.27
C LEU A 288 -42.14 27.90 70.33
N VAL A 289 -42.23 29.06 69.73
CA VAL A 289 -41.21 29.66 68.84
C VAL A 289 -39.91 29.94 69.61
N ASP A 290 -40.02 30.50 70.83
CA ASP A 290 -38.83 30.82 71.68
C ASP A 290 -38.10 29.59 72.15
N ASN A 291 -38.77 28.44 72.28
CA ASN A 291 -38.18 27.19 72.68
C ASN A 291 -37.69 26.30 71.49
N LEU A 292 -37.80 26.78 70.22
CA LEU A 292 -37.33 26.09 69.05
C LEU A 292 -35.80 26.16 68.98
N ASP A 293 -35.12 25.00 69.14
CA ASP A 293 -33.73 24.86 68.96
C ASP A 293 -33.46 24.34 67.50
N PHE A 294 -33.30 25.27 66.57
CA PHE A 294 -33.01 25.00 65.16
C PHE A 294 -31.66 25.59 64.78
N ASP A 295 -30.71 24.70 64.46
CA ASP A 295 -29.35 25.08 63.99
C ASP A 295 -29.31 25.14 62.44
N ALA A 296 -29.52 26.31 61.84
CA ALA A 296 -29.43 26.58 60.43
C ALA A 296 -28.01 26.41 59.86
N GLY A 297 -26.98 26.70 60.69
CA GLY A 297 -25.60 26.53 60.28
C GLY A 297 -25.24 25.07 60.05
N ARG A 298 -25.70 24.20 60.97
CA ARG A 298 -25.49 22.76 60.85
C ARG A 298 -26.18 22.16 59.62
N LEU A 299 -27.37 22.59 59.26
CA LEU A 299 -28.05 22.16 58.04
C LEU A 299 -27.22 22.51 56.79
N GLN A 300 -26.71 23.74 56.73
CA GLN A 300 -25.90 24.21 55.61
C GLN A 300 -24.56 23.42 55.48
N GLU A 301 -23.92 23.10 56.60
CA GLU A 301 -22.71 22.25 56.61
C GLU A 301 -23.00 20.86 56.05
N ILE A 302 -24.14 20.26 56.45
CA ILE A 302 -24.51 18.92 55.97
C ILE A 302 -24.81 18.95 54.47
N GLU A 303 -25.54 19.95 53.97
CA GLU A 303 -25.84 20.09 52.55
C GLU A 303 -24.54 20.23 51.75
N TYR A 304 -23.62 21.10 52.15
CA TYR A 304 -22.32 21.26 51.50
C TYR A 304 -21.49 19.95 51.48
N ARG A 305 -21.51 19.23 52.62
CA ARG A 305 -20.79 17.93 52.71
C ARG A 305 -21.44 16.86 51.82
N LEU A 306 -22.76 16.77 51.77
CA LEU A 306 -23.50 15.87 50.90
C LEU A 306 -23.27 16.20 49.41
N ASP A 307 -23.22 17.49 49.05
CA ASP A 307 -22.89 17.89 47.68
C ASP A 307 -21.48 17.45 47.29
N THR A 308 -20.52 17.58 48.19
CA THR A 308 -19.16 17.08 47.97
C THR A 308 -19.13 15.56 47.76
N ILE A 309 -19.83 14.81 48.62
CA ILE A 309 -19.93 13.35 48.50
C ILE A 309 -20.59 12.97 47.16
N ASN A 310 -21.71 13.62 46.81
CA ASN A 310 -22.44 13.37 45.58
C ASN A 310 -21.63 13.70 44.33
N ALA A 311 -20.79 14.73 44.36
CA ALA A 311 -19.91 15.09 43.26
C ALA A 311 -18.89 13.97 42.98
N ILE A 312 -18.31 13.41 44.02
CA ILE A 312 -17.31 12.33 43.92
C ILE A 312 -17.96 11.00 43.56
N THR A 313 -19.13 10.66 44.18
CA THR A 313 -19.82 9.38 43.87
C THR A 313 -20.34 9.36 42.42
N ARG A 314 -20.83 10.45 41.86
CA ARG A 314 -21.22 10.54 40.44
C ARG A 314 -20.05 10.30 39.49
N LYS A 315 -18.84 10.63 39.90
CA LYS A 315 -17.66 10.57 39.06
C LYS A 315 -16.94 9.24 39.13
N TYR A 316 -16.91 8.57 40.26
CA TYR A 316 -16.06 7.40 40.54
C TYR A 316 -16.79 6.16 41.02
N GLY A 317 -18.11 6.24 41.36
CA GLY A 317 -18.89 5.09 41.79
C GLY A 317 -20.32 5.52 42.17
N GLY A 318 -21.26 4.61 42.23
CA GLY A 318 -22.68 4.92 42.63
C GLY A 318 -22.84 5.20 44.10
N THR A 319 -22.00 4.68 44.96
CA THR A 319 -22.01 4.77 46.42
C THR A 319 -20.63 5.16 46.97
N VAL A 320 -20.58 5.56 48.24
CA VAL A 320 -19.32 5.86 48.93
C VAL A 320 -18.40 4.63 48.96
N ASP A 321 -18.96 3.46 49.18
CA ASP A 321 -18.19 2.20 49.22
C ASP A 321 -17.62 1.87 47.84
N ASP A 322 -18.36 2.04 46.74
CA ASP A 322 -17.87 1.88 45.38
C ASP A 322 -16.69 2.81 45.09
N VAL A 323 -16.72 4.06 45.58
CA VAL A 323 -15.62 5.01 45.42
C VAL A 323 -14.38 4.59 46.19
N LEU A 324 -14.55 4.08 47.40
CA LEU A 324 -13.43 3.57 48.23
C LEU A 324 -12.79 2.33 47.60
N ASP A 325 -13.60 1.42 47.04
CA ASP A 325 -13.10 0.28 46.28
C ASP A 325 -12.37 0.73 45.01
N TYR A 326 -12.89 1.72 44.31
CA TYR A 326 -12.22 2.33 43.15
C TYR A 326 -10.87 2.94 43.53
N LEU A 327 -10.79 3.64 44.67
CA LEU A 327 -9.55 4.21 45.20
C LEU A 327 -8.49 3.12 45.47
N GLU A 328 -8.91 2.04 46.13
CA GLU A 328 -8.00 0.92 46.43
C GLU A 328 -7.45 0.28 45.14
N ASN A 329 -8.34 -0.01 44.18
CA ASN A 329 -7.95 -0.58 42.90
C ASN A 329 -7.05 0.35 42.09
N SER A 330 -7.38 1.65 42.03
CA SER A 330 -6.57 2.65 41.35
C SER A 330 -5.19 2.83 41.99
N SER A 331 -5.09 2.75 43.30
CA SER A 331 -3.83 2.83 44.05
C SER A 331 -2.96 1.60 43.80
N LYS A 332 -3.54 0.40 43.72
CA LYS A 332 -2.83 -0.82 43.35
C LYS A 332 -2.28 -0.73 41.91
N GLU A 333 -3.10 -0.30 40.94
CA GLU A 333 -2.68 -0.09 39.56
C GLU A 333 -1.57 0.96 39.45
N TYR A 334 -1.70 2.09 40.12
CA TYR A 334 -0.69 3.16 40.16
C TYR A 334 0.67 2.64 40.66
N ASN A 335 0.69 1.87 41.75
CA ASN A 335 1.91 1.29 42.31
C ASN A 335 2.56 0.27 41.37
N LEU A 336 1.77 -0.53 40.65
CA LEU A 336 2.28 -1.48 39.65
C LEU A 336 2.92 -0.76 38.46
N LEU A 337 2.31 0.31 37.97
CA LEU A 337 2.81 1.06 36.83
C LEU A 337 4.06 1.89 37.16
N THR A 338 4.17 2.41 38.37
CA THR A 338 5.33 3.22 38.80
C THR A 338 6.56 2.37 39.15
N GLY A 339 6.39 1.06 39.45
CA GLY A 339 7.48 0.16 39.81
C GLY A 339 8.36 -0.33 38.64
N ASN A 340 7.99 -0.12 37.38
CA ASN A 340 8.61 -0.73 36.19
C ASN A 340 9.29 0.26 35.22
N SER A 341 10.16 1.14 35.66
CA SER A 341 10.88 2.06 34.77
C SER A 341 12.38 1.75 34.67
N SER A 342 12.80 0.86 33.72
CA SER A 342 14.18 0.87 33.20
C SER A 342 14.36 -0.04 31.98
N SER A 343 14.44 0.48 30.73
CA SER A 343 15.19 -0.08 29.58
C SER A 343 15.04 0.68 28.24
N SER A 344 14.47 1.89 28.23
CA SER A 344 14.25 2.67 26.97
C SER A 344 15.56 3.12 26.34
N ASP A 345 16.51 3.59 27.14
CA ASP A 345 17.73 4.27 26.67
C ASP A 345 18.66 3.35 25.85
N ALA A 346 18.72 2.06 26.18
CA ALA A 346 19.61 1.12 25.48
C ALA A 346 19.14 0.84 24.04
N MET A 347 17.83 0.65 23.83
CA MET A 347 17.28 0.41 22.49
C MET A 347 17.36 1.66 21.61
N GLU A 348 17.20 2.85 22.19
CA GLU A 348 17.36 4.10 21.45
C GLU A 348 18.82 4.38 21.07
N GLN A 349 19.76 4.01 21.92
CA GLN A 349 21.18 4.08 21.60
C GLN A 349 21.56 3.08 20.50
N GLU A 350 21.06 1.85 20.56
CA GLU A 350 21.26 0.85 19.52
C GLU A 350 20.66 1.32 18.19
N LEU A 351 19.46 1.92 18.19
CA LEU A 351 18.83 2.47 16.99
C LEU A 351 19.67 3.59 16.36
N LYS A 352 20.21 4.50 17.17
CA LYS A 352 21.09 5.57 16.69
C LYS A 352 22.40 5.05 16.10
N GLN A 353 22.95 3.98 16.68
CA GLN A 353 24.16 3.35 16.11
C GLN A 353 23.84 2.67 14.80
N LEU A 354 22.76 1.90 14.76
CA LEU A 354 22.32 1.21 13.55
C LEU A 354 21.94 2.18 12.41
N GLU A 355 21.41 3.36 12.73
CA GLU A 355 21.15 4.41 11.74
C GLU A 355 22.45 4.96 11.11
N LYS A 356 23.52 5.08 11.90
CA LYS A 356 24.85 5.46 11.36
C LYS A 356 25.44 4.37 10.46
N ASP A 357 25.32 3.11 10.88
CA ASP A 357 25.84 1.98 10.11
C ASP A 357 25.05 1.81 8.79
N LEU A 358 23.73 1.99 8.84
CA LEU A 358 22.86 2.02 7.66
C LEU A 358 23.23 3.17 6.71
N LEU A 359 23.54 4.36 7.24
CA LEU A 359 23.98 5.49 6.42
C LEU A 359 25.30 5.19 5.72
N ALA A 360 26.28 4.65 6.43
CA ALA A 360 27.58 4.29 5.87
C ALA A 360 27.46 3.19 4.79
N SER A 361 26.63 2.17 5.01
CA SER A 361 26.37 1.13 4.00
C SER A 361 25.60 1.69 2.80
N ALA A 362 24.67 2.64 3.00
CA ALA A 362 23.98 3.34 1.92
C ALA A 362 24.96 4.16 1.04
N GLU A 363 25.92 4.87 1.65
CA GLU A 363 26.93 5.63 0.92
C GLU A 363 27.84 4.71 0.10
N THR A 364 28.14 3.52 0.60
CA THR A 364 28.89 2.49 -0.14
C THR A 364 28.06 2.01 -1.34
N LEU A 365 26.80 1.64 -1.14
CA LEU A 365 25.89 1.22 -2.20
C LEU A 365 25.72 2.32 -3.26
N GLN A 366 25.58 3.59 -2.85
CA GLN A 366 25.52 4.73 -3.77
C GLN A 366 26.76 4.81 -4.65
N ARG A 367 27.96 4.74 -4.06
CA ARG A 367 29.21 4.83 -4.80
C ARG A 367 29.30 3.73 -5.85
N GLU A 368 29.02 2.49 -5.50
CA GLU A 368 29.05 1.36 -6.44
C GLU A 368 27.98 1.54 -7.53
N ARG A 369 26.76 1.98 -7.17
CA ARG A 369 25.68 2.24 -8.14
C ARG A 369 26.03 3.36 -9.11
N HIS A 370 26.69 4.43 -8.66
CA HIS A 370 27.15 5.52 -9.54
C HIS A 370 28.28 5.06 -10.48
N GLN A 371 29.15 4.13 -10.06
CA GLN A 371 30.14 3.53 -10.96
C GLN A 371 29.48 2.72 -12.07
N ILE A 372 28.49 1.89 -11.70
CA ILE A 372 27.69 1.12 -12.64
C ILE A 372 26.96 2.05 -13.63
N ALA A 373 26.37 3.15 -13.13
CA ALA A 373 25.69 4.11 -13.97
C ALA A 373 26.62 4.75 -15.02
N ASN A 374 27.84 5.13 -14.63
CA ASN A 374 28.83 5.69 -15.56
C ASN A 374 29.26 4.65 -16.62
N ALA A 375 29.40 3.38 -16.21
CA ALA A 375 29.71 2.30 -17.15
C ALA A 375 28.56 2.08 -18.15
N LEU A 376 27.31 2.04 -17.65
CA LEU A 376 26.12 1.90 -18.48
C LEU A 376 25.95 3.09 -19.45
N GLU A 377 26.14 4.33 -18.99
CA GLU A 377 26.09 5.54 -19.84
C GLU A 377 27.09 5.45 -21.00
N SER A 378 28.33 5.02 -20.71
CA SER A 378 29.39 4.87 -21.72
C SER A 378 29.06 3.77 -22.74
N GLU A 379 28.53 2.65 -22.25
CA GLU A 379 28.15 1.52 -23.11
C GLU A 379 26.96 1.87 -24.00
N ILE A 380 25.90 2.45 -23.43
CA ILE A 380 24.74 2.89 -24.22
C ILE A 380 25.15 3.95 -25.26
N LYS A 381 26.06 4.86 -24.93
CA LYS A 381 26.56 5.84 -25.89
C LYS A 381 27.25 5.15 -27.08
N THR A 382 28.05 4.14 -26.83
CA THR A 382 28.68 3.33 -27.89
C THR A 382 27.64 2.64 -28.76
N GLU A 383 26.63 2.04 -28.13
CA GLU A 383 25.53 1.38 -28.82
C GLU A 383 24.70 2.35 -29.68
N LEU A 384 24.47 3.59 -29.19
CA LEU A 384 23.78 4.65 -29.93
C LEU A 384 24.58 5.09 -31.16
N CYS A 385 25.89 5.23 -31.05
CA CYS A 385 26.76 5.55 -32.19
C CYS A 385 26.67 4.47 -33.28
N ASP A 386 26.70 3.18 -32.91
CA ASP A 386 26.53 2.07 -33.83
C ASP A 386 25.20 2.08 -34.60
N LEU A 387 24.17 2.73 -34.00
CA LEU A 387 22.82 2.89 -34.58
C LEU A 387 22.61 4.24 -35.28
N TYR A 388 23.69 4.93 -35.64
CA TYR A 388 23.65 6.27 -36.29
C TYR A 388 22.91 7.33 -35.45
N MET A 389 23.08 7.26 -34.12
CA MET A 389 22.59 8.25 -33.15
C MET A 389 23.77 8.94 -32.45
N ASP A 390 24.82 9.31 -33.18
CA ASP A 390 26.06 9.89 -32.63
C ASP A 390 25.83 11.17 -31.80
N LYS A 391 24.72 11.86 -32.04
CA LYS A 391 24.36 13.10 -31.38
C LYS A 391 23.52 12.88 -30.12
N ALA A 392 23.01 11.67 -29.94
CA ALA A 392 22.25 11.32 -28.76
C ALA A 392 23.17 11.05 -27.56
N ASP A 393 22.73 11.43 -26.38
CA ASP A 393 23.44 11.20 -25.14
C ASP A 393 22.48 10.68 -24.07
N PHE A 394 22.91 9.66 -23.31
CA PHE A 394 22.10 9.01 -22.28
C PHE A 394 22.68 9.35 -20.90
N LYS A 395 21.82 9.54 -19.93
CA LYS A 395 22.22 9.89 -18.56
C LYS A 395 21.34 9.21 -17.52
N VAL A 396 21.98 8.70 -16.48
CA VAL A 396 21.31 8.20 -15.27
C VAL A 396 21.25 9.33 -14.24
N VAL A 397 20.06 9.74 -13.87
CA VAL A 397 19.84 10.83 -12.91
C VAL A 397 19.43 10.23 -11.57
N PHE A 398 20.16 10.66 -10.54
CA PHE A 398 19.92 10.25 -9.16
C PHE A 398 19.24 11.37 -8.39
N THR A 399 18.20 11.02 -7.63
CA THR A 399 17.55 11.94 -6.70
C THR A 399 17.50 11.32 -5.32
N LYS A 400 17.78 12.13 -4.29
CA LYS A 400 17.78 11.64 -2.89
C LYS A 400 16.36 11.29 -2.46
N GLY A 401 16.18 10.08 -1.96
CA GLY A 401 14.92 9.53 -1.46
C GLY A 401 14.95 9.19 0.03
N LYS A 402 13.88 8.59 0.52
CA LYS A 402 13.84 7.98 1.84
C LYS A 402 14.51 6.60 1.78
N PHE A 403 15.09 6.16 2.90
CA PHE A 403 15.60 4.81 3.02
C PHE A 403 14.50 3.78 2.73
N ASN A 404 14.81 2.90 1.79
CA ASN A 404 13.99 1.75 1.44
C ASN A 404 14.93 0.53 1.21
N ARG A 405 14.39 -0.61 0.83
CA ARG A 405 15.19 -1.84 0.66
C ARG A 405 16.20 -1.77 -0.49
N ASP A 406 16.03 -0.83 -1.43
CA ASP A 406 16.92 -0.63 -2.58
C ASP A 406 17.90 0.55 -2.39
N GLY A 407 17.93 1.15 -1.21
CA GLY A 407 18.79 2.30 -0.92
C GLY A 407 18.00 3.54 -0.49
N ASN A 408 18.62 4.70 -0.63
CA ASN A 408 18.05 6.01 -0.33
C ASN A 408 18.07 6.97 -1.53
N GLU A 409 18.20 6.41 -2.74
CA GLU A 409 18.16 7.12 -4.00
C GLU A 409 17.02 6.61 -4.89
N GLN A 410 16.54 7.49 -5.75
CA GLN A 410 15.69 7.15 -6.88
C GLN A 410 16.49 7.35 -8.15
N VAL A 411 16.31 6.46 -9.09
CA VAL A 411 17.02 6.46 -10.38
C VAL A 411 16.01 6.73 -11.49
N GLU A 412 16.35 7.64 -12.39
CA GLU A 412 15.56 7.90 -13.58
C GLU A 412 16.48 8.08 -14.80
N PHE A 413 16.13 7.41 -15.90
CA PHE A 413 16.87 7.48 -17.16
C PHE A 413 16.45 8.71 -17.97
N TYR A 414 17.44 9.44 -18.44
CA TYR A 414 17.30 10.66 -19.24
C TYR A 414 18.02 10.50 -20.56
N ILE A 415 17.53 11.16 -21.57
CA ILE A 415 18.15 11.21 -22.88
C ILE A 415 18.12 12.63 -23.47
N SER A 416 19.13 12.96 -24.24
CA SER A 416 19.16 14.07 -25.19
C SER A 416 19.32 13.48 -26.59
N THR A 417 18.39 13.72 -27.50
CA THR A 417 18.41 13.14 -28.86
C THR A 417 19.15 14.05 -29.87
N ASN A 418 19.20 15.36 -29.60
CA ASN A 418 19.84 16.32 -30.46
C ASN A 418 20.74 17.30 -29.68
N PRO A 419 21.85 17.78 -30.27
CA PRO A 419 22.68 18.81 -29.66
C PRO A 419 21.88 20.09 -29.40
N GLY A 420 21.98 20.61 -28.19
CA GLY A 420 21.24 21.81 -27.78
C GLY A 420 19.85 21.55 -27.19
N GLU A 421 19.31 20.36 -27.30
CA GLU A 421 18.20 19.91 -26.48
C GLU A 421 18.74 19.48 -25.12
N GLY A 422 18.13 19.96 -24.04
CA GLY A 422 18.45 19.49 -22.68
C GLY A 422 18.05 18.02 -22.48
N PHE A 423 18.65 17.37 -21.48
CA PHE A 423 18.25 16.04 -21.07
C PHE A 423 16.77 16.02 -20.62
N LYS A 424 16.01 15.08 -21.13
CA LYS A 424 14.59 14.86 -20.80
C LYS A 424 14.40 13.44 -20.25
N PRO A 425 13.49 13.23 -19.30
CA PRO A 425 13.13 11.89 -18.90
C PRO A 425 12.76 11.01 -20.09
N LEU A 426 13.18 9.76 -20.08
CA LEU A 426 12.93 8.81 -21.15
C LEU A 426 11.43 8.70 -21.50
N VAL A 427 10.57 8.79 -20.49
CA VAL A 427 9.10 8.78 -20.62
C VAL A 427 8.55 9.91 -21.51
N LYS A 428 9.32 10.99 -21.73
CA LYS A 428 8.91 12.15 -22.53
C LYS A 428 9.43 12.14 -23.97
N VAL A 429 10.05 11.05 -24.40
CA VAL A 429 10.56 10.90 -25.78
C VAL A 429 9.40 10.57 -26.72
N ALA A 430 9.18 11.44 -27.72
CA ALA A 430 7.95 11.40 -28.54
C ALA A 430 8.10 10.70 -29.90
N SER A 431 9.32 10.33 -30.34
CA SER A 431 9.56 9.79 -31.68
C SER A 431 9.64 8.26 -31.68
N GLY A 432 8.74 7.57 -32.40
CA GLY A 432 8.69 6.10 -32.47
C GLY A 432 9.99 5.46 -32.98
N GLY A 433 10.58 5.94 -34.07
CA GLY A 433 11.80 5.37 -34.62
C GLY A 433 13.07 5.66 -33.82
N GLU A 434 13.18 6.83 -33.15
CA GLU A 434 14.30 7.13 -32.24
C GLU A 434 14.17 6.31 -30.96
N LEU A 435 12.96 6.16 -30.44
CA LEU A 435 12.69 5.35 -29.27
C LEU A 435 13.05 3.88 -29.51
N SER A 436 12.66 3.29 -30.65
CA SER A 436 12.99 1.90 -30.99
C SER A 436 14.50 1.66 -31.05
N ARG A 437 15.27 2.60 -31.66
CA ARG A 437 16.74 2.52 -31.70
C ARG A 437 17.38 2.65 -30.32
N LEU A 438 16.88 3.58 -29.52
CA LEU A 438 17.32 3.75 -28.13
C LEU A 438 17.04 2.49 -27.31
N MET A 439 15.85 1.91 -27.46
CA MET A 439 15.49 0.64 -26.81
C MET A 439 16.46 -0.47 -27.21
N LEU A 440 16.77 -0.60 -28.50
CA LEU A 440 17.75 -1.58 -28.99
C LEU A 440 19.14 -1.32 -28.42
N ALA A 441 19.59 -0.05 -28.32
CA ALA A 441 20.87 0.31 -27.72
C ALA A 441 20.94 -0.10 -26.25
N ILE A 442 19.93 0.24 -25.46
CA ILE A 442 19.82 -0.12 -24.04
C ILE A 442 19.83 -1.64 -23.90
N LYS A 443 18.98 -2.35 -24.66
CA LYS A 443 18.89 -3.81 -24.61
C LYS A 443 20.16 -4.51 -25.06
N SER A 444 20.85 -3.99 -26.07
CA SER A 444 22.16 -4.49 -26.48
C SER A 444 23.21 -4.40 -25.37
N ALA A 445 23.18 -3.31 -24.58
CA ALA A 445 24.05 -3.14 -23.44
C ALA A 445 23.73 -4.18 -22.32
N PHE A 446 22.45 -4.41 -22.05
CA PHE A 446 22.01 -5.39 -21.04
C PHE A 446 22.26 -6.84 -21.48
N ALA A 447 21.96 -7.19 -22.73
CA ALA A 447 22.08 -8.55 -23.25
C ALA A 447 23.48 -9.16 -23.09
N ARG A 448 24.53 -8.34 -23.00
CA ARG A 448 25.91 -8.81 -22.79
C ARG A 448 26.21 -9.25 -21.35
N LYS A 449 25.41 -8.81 -20.39
CA LYS A 449 25.62 -9.08 -18.96
C LYS A 449 24.59 -10.04 -18.37
N GLU A 450 23.49 -10.25 -19.07
CA GLU A 450 22.44 -11.17 -18.63
C GLU A 450 22.75 -12.59 -19.16
N ASP A 451 22.73 -13.57 -18.25
CA ASP A 451 22.86 -15.02 -18.59
C ASP A 451 21.54 -15.57 -19.20
N LYS A 452 20.82 -14.76 -19.99
CA LYS A 452 19.58 -15.20 -20.66
C LYS A 452 19.91 -16.05 -21.87
N THR A 453 19.15 -17.13 -22.01
CA THR A 453 19.43 -18.14 -23.02
C THR A 453 18.88 -17.78 -24.40
N SER A 454 17.81 -16.99 -24.48
CA SER A 454 17.16 -16.63 -25.75
C SER A 454 16.59 -15.21 -25.69
N ILE A 455 16.72 -14.46 -26.79
CA ILE A 455 16.16 -13.10 -26.92
C ILE A 455 15.24 -13.09 -28.14
N VAL A 456 14.05 -12.52 -27.97
CA VAL A 456 13.06 -12.35 -29.05
C VAL A 456 12.90 -10.88 -29.36
N PHE A 457 13.07 -10.48 -30.60
CA PHE A 457 12.83 -9.13 -31.09
C PHE A 457 11.57 -9.06 -31.97
N ASP A 458 10.59 -8.29 -31.55
CA ASP A 458 9.38 -8.03 -32.33
C ASP A 458 9.36 -6.56 -32.79
N GLU A 459 9.20 -6.35 -34.11
CA GLU A 459 9.06 -5.02 -34.75
C GLU A 459 10.14 -3.99 -34.40
N VAL A 460 11.39 -4.43 -34.11
CA VAL A 460 12.49 -3.50 -33.80
C VAL A 460 12.94 -2.64 -34.98
N ASP A 461 12.50 -2.98 -36.15
CA ASP A 461 12.78 -2.32 -37.44
C ASP A 461 11.67 -1.32 -37.87
N THR A 462 10.69 -1.07 -37.02
CA THR A 462 9.60 -0.12 -37.33
C THR A 462 10.13 1.32 -37.49
N GLY A 463 9.84 1.95 -38.63
CA GLY A 463 10.19 3.33 -38.93
C GLY A 463 11.66 3.56 -39.32
N VAL A 464 12.42 2.53 -39.66
CA VAL A 464 13.81 2.62 -40.10
C VAL A 464 13.99 2.11 -41.52
N SER A 465 15.03 2.59 -42.22
CA SER A 465 15.35 2.17 -43.59
C SER A 465 16.83 2.34 -43.92
N GLY A 466 17.26 1.77 -45.03
CA GLY A 466 18.60 1.96 -45.58
C GLY A 466 19.74 1.55 -44.65
N ARG A 467 20.68 2.43 -44.39
CA ARG A 467 21.89 2.15 -43.58
C ARG A 467 21.58 1.83 -42.12
N VAL A 468 20.52 2.47 -41.58
CA VAL A 468 20.10 2.22 -40.19
C VAL A 468 19.56 0.79 -40.04
N ALA A 469 18.75 0.34 -40.99
CA ALA A 469 18.26 -1.05 -41.02
C ALA A 469 19.41 -2.09 -41.05
N GLN A 470 20.46 -1.79 -41.82
CA GLN A 470 21.64 -2.64 -41.86
C GLN A 470 22.41 -2.65 -40.52
N ALA A 471 22.54 -1.52 -39.84
CA ALA A 471 23.18 -1.44 -38.53
C ALA A 471 22.38 -2.21 -37.47
N ILE A 472 21.04 -2.08 -37.47
CA ILE A 472 20.16 -2.85 -36.61
C ILE A 472 20.34 -4.36 -36.86
N ALA A 473 20.32 -4.75 -38.13
CA ALA A 473 20.53 -6.17 -38.53
C ALA A 473 21.85 -6.73 -37.99
N GLN A 474 22.96 -6.00 -38.21
CA GLN A 474 24.27 -6.38 -37.70
C GLN A 474 24.32 -6.48 -36.18
N LYS A 475 23.62 -5.59 -35.49
CA LYS A 475 23.55 -5.55 -34.04
C LYS A 475 22.81 -6.77 -33.49
N ILE A 476 21.63 -7.07 -34.03
CA ILE A 476 20.80 -8.23 -33.66
C ILE A 476 21.58 -9.52 -33.93
N HIS A 477 22.23 -9.66 -35.10
CA HIS A 477 23.05 -10.82 -35.45
C HIS A 477 24.25 -10.99 -34.50
N LYS A 478 24.89 -9.86 -34.11
CA LYS A 478 25.99 -9.90 -33.13
C LYS A 478 25.52 -10.37 -31.75
N ILE A 479 24.31 -10.03 -31.33
CA ILE A 479 23.71 -10.60 -30.10
C ILE A 479 23.49 -12.11 -30.30
N GLY A 480 22.97 -12.53 -31.45
CA GLY A 480 22.75 -13.93 -31.80
C GLY A 480 24.02 -14.78 -31.82
N SER A 481 25.20 -14.18 -32.14
CA SER A 481 26.48 -14.92 -32.13
C SER A 481 26.96 -15.33 -30.72
N HIS A 482 26.38 -14.79 -29.66
CA HIS A 482 26.69 -15.12 -28.26
C HIS A 482 25.56 -15.87 -27.57
N GLY A 483 24.44 -16.11 -28.26
CA GLY A 483 23.26 -16.76 -27.73
C GLY A 483 22.26 -17.07 -28.83
N GLN A 484 20.99 -17.19 -28.47
CA GLN A 484 19.90 -17.39 -29.42
C GLN A 484 19.06 -16.14 -29.59
N VAL A 485 18.84 -15.73 -30.83
CA VAL A 485 17.96 -14.60 -31.17
C VAL A 485 16.86 -15.05 -32.11
N LEU A 486 15.66 -14.70 -31.78
CA LEU A 486 14.47 -14.81 -32.64
C LEU A 486 14.03 -13.40 -33.03
N ALA A 487 13.88 -13.09 -34.32
CA ALA A 487 13.46 -11.80 -34.79
C ALA A 487 12.25 -11.88 -35.71
N ILE A 488 11.28 -11.00 -35.52
CA ILE A 488 10.23 -10.72 -36.51
C ILE A 488 10.61 -9.43 -37.22
N SER A 489 10.77 -9.50 -38.54
CA SER A 489 11.15 -8.34 -39.34
C SER A 489 10.47 -8.36 -40.71
N HIS A 490 10.26 -7.19 -41.24
CA HIS A 490 9.81 -6.98 -42.61
C HIS A 490 10.89 -6.34 -43.48
N LEU A 491 12.10 -6.10 -42.93
CA LEU A 491 13.21 -5.50 -43.66
C LEU A 491 14.12 -6.56 -44.30
N PRO A 492 14.32 -6.50 -45.60
CA PRO A 492 15.24 -7.42 -46.33
C PRO A 492 16.65 -7.51 -45.72
N GLN A 493 17.17 -6.38 -45.18
CA GLN A 493 18.47 -6.27 -44.54
C GLN A 493 18.60 -7.13 -43.27
N VAL A 494 17.54 -7.16 -42.47
CA VAL A 494 17.48 -7.93 -41.21
C VAL A 494 17.32 -9.42 -41.54
N ILE A 495 16.48 -9.74 -42.52
CA ILE A 495 16.22 -11.13 -42.96
C ILE A 495 17.43 -11.76 -43.60
N ALA A 496 18.16 -10.99 -44.42
CA ALA A 496 19.31 -11.52 -45.15
C ALA A 496 20.49 -11.90 -44.25
N ILE A 497 20.68 -11.22 -43.11
CA ILE A 497 21.82 -11.51 -42.19
C ILE A 497 21.52 -12.68 -41.22
N ALA A 498 20.25 -13.09 -41.08
CA ALA A 498 19.86 -14.14 -40.18
C ALA A 498 20.45 -15.51 -40.64
N ASP A 499 20.77 -16.38 -39.68
CA ASP A 499 21.30 -17.73 -39.95
C ASP A 499 20.16 -18.63 -40.47
N TYR A 500 18.97 -18.51 -39.89
CA TYR A 500 17.78 -19.31 -40.24
C TYR A 500 16.58 -18.41 -40.54
N GLN A 501 15.75 -18.83 -41.51
CA GLN A 501 14.56 -18.10 -41.90
C GLN A 501 13.35 -19.02 -41.97
N PHE A 502 12.35 -18.77 -41.12
CA PHE A 502 11.04 -19.41 -41.24
C PHE A 502 10.08 -18.50 -42.02
N PHE A 503 9.32 -19.12 -42.91
CA PHE A 503 8.28 -18.47 -43.67
C PHE A 503 6.91 -18.90 -43.16
N ILE A 504 6.09 -17.91 -42.83
CA ILE A 504 4.72 -18.12 -42.33
C ILE A 504 3.75 -17.73 -43.42
N SER A 505 2.98 -18.69 -43.87
CA SER A 505 1.91 -18.49 -44.86
C SER A 505 0.54 -18.73 -44.26
N LYS A 506 -0.44 -18.11 -44.88
CA LYS A 506 -1.86 -18.26 -44.54
C LYS A 506 -2.57 -19.03 -45.64
N GLU A 507 -3.06 -20.20 -45.30
CA GLU A 507 -3.92 -20.97 -46.20
C GLU A 507 -5.36 -20.80 -45.74
N SER A 508 -6.21 -20.23 -46.63
CA SER A 508 -7.62 -20.05 -46.33
C SER A 508 -8.41 -20.95 -47.27
N ASP A 509 -9.20 -21.86 -46.71
CA ASP A 509 -10.24 -22.59 -47.39
C ASP A 509 -11.59 -21.92 -47.13
N ASN A 510 -12.65 -22.29 -47.84
CA ASN A 510 -13.97 -21.63 -47.77
C ASN A 510 -14.55 -21.54 -46.34
N GLU A 511 -14.10 -22.36 -45.40
CA GLU A 511 -14.62 -22.45 -44.04
C GLU A 511 -13.57 -22.14 -42.94
N THR A 512 -12.27 -22.28 -43.21
CA THR A 512 -11.23 -22.15 -42.17
C THR A 512 -9.98 -21.48 -42.72
N THR A 513 -9.30 -20.78 -41.82
CA THR A 513 -7.97 -20.22 -42.05
C THR A 513 -6.97 -20.92 -41.16
N VAL A 514 -5.86 -21.40 -41.76
CA VAL A 514 -4.78 -22.08 -41.02
C VAL A 514 -3.44 -21.45 -41.37
N SER A 515 -2.63 -21.19 -40.37
CA SER A 515 -1.24 -20.75 -40.56
C SER A 515 -0.33 -21.97 -40.69
N ARG A 516 0.56 -21.94 -41.67
CA ARG A 516 1.65 -22.92 -41.83
C ARG A 516 3.00 -22.25 -41.73
N VAL A 517 3.96 -22.96 -41.18
CA VAL A 517 5.34 -22.48 -41.04
C VAL A 517 6.30 -23.51 -41.65
N ARG A 518 7.30 -23.01 -42.38
CA ARG A 518 8.35 -23.84 -42.92
C ARG A 518 9.71 -23.14 -42.88
N LEU A 519 10.77 -23.89 -42.65
CA LEU A 519 12.13 -23.41 -42.78
C LEU A 519 12.44 -23.28 -44.30
N LEU A 520 13.02 -22.12 -44.69
CA LEU A 520 13.37 -21.87 -46.06
C LEU A 520 14.75 -22.44 -46.40
N THR A 521 14.87 -23.02 -47.58
CA THR A 521 16.17 -23.35 -48.15
C THR A 521 16.91 -22.08 -48.60
N PRO A 522 18.23 -22.14 -48.87
CA PRO A 522 18.99 -21.00 -49.36
C PRO A 522 18.41 -20.36 -50.62
N GLU A 523 17.94 -21.20 -51.55
CA GLU A 523 17.28 -20.74 -52.82
C GLU A 523 15.96 -20.04 -52.55
N GLU A 524 15.13 -20.61 -51.71
CA GLU A 524 13.84 -20.01 -51.30
C GLU A 524 14.03 -18.68 -50.55
N ARG A 525 15.13 -18.56 -49.77
CA ARG A 525 15.47 -17.28 -49.12
C ARG A 525 15.79 -16.18 -50.13
N VAL A 526 16.52 -16.51 -51.20
CA VAL A 526 16.79 -15.56 -52.33
C VAL A 526 15.49 -15.08 -52.96
N GLU A 527 14.57 -16.01 -53.27
CA GLU A 527 13.30 -15.68 -53.88
C GLU A 527 12.42 -14.80 -52.94
N GLU A 528 12.36 -15.15 -51.68
CA GLU A 528 11.53 -14.40 -50.70
C GLU A 528 12.07 -12.96 -50.50
N ILE A 529 13.41 -12.81 -50.35
CA ILE A 529 14.03 -11.48 -50.26
C ILE A 529 13.83 -10.70 -51.56
N ALA A 530 13.91 -11.34 -52.73
CA ALA A 530 13.66 -10.67 -53.98
C ALA A 530 12.21 -10.19 -54.12
N LYS A 531 11.22 -10.98 -53.66
CA LYS A 531 9.82 -10.54 -53.55
C LYS A 531 9.64 -9.33 -52.63
N MET A 532 10.32 -9.30 -51.50
CA MET A 532 10.27 -8.18 -50.59
C MET A 532 10.87 -6.89 -51.18
N LEU A 533 11.85 -7.01 -52.08
CA LEU A 533 12.50 -5.88 -52.74
C LEU A 533 11.71 -5.32 -53.93
N ALA A 534 11.08 -6.20 -54.71
CA ALA A 534 10.44 -5.81 -55.98
C ALA A 534 8.93 -6.09 -56.07
N GLY A 535 8.31 -6.62 -54.99
CA GLY A 535 6.95 -7.12 -55.02
C GLY A 535 6.86 -8.48 -55.76
N ASP A 536 5.64 -8.88 -56.15
CA ASP A 536 5.38 -10.20 -56.76
C ASP A 536 6.07 -10.43 -58.10
N ASN A 537 6.59 -9.40 -58.74
CA ASN A 537 7.29 -9.50 -60.01
C ASN A 537 8.80 -9.76 -59.76
N LEU A 538 9.19 -11.01 -59.79
CA LEU A 538 10.59 -11.43 -59.69
C LEU A 538 11.36 -11.01 -60.96
N THR A 539 12.24 -10.01 -60.82
CA THR A 539 13.14 -9.58 -61.88
C THR A 539 14.55 -10.11 -61.61
N ASP A 540 15.35 -10.30 -62.66
CA ASP A 540 16.77 -10.72 -62.52
C ASP A 540 17.58 -9.72 -61.64
N ALA A 541 17.24 -8.44 -61.71
CA ALA A 541 17.84 -7.41 -60.89
C ALA A 541 17.51 -7.60 -59.41
N ALA A 542 16.27 -7.94 -59.06
CA ALA A 542 15.85 -8.21 -57.70
C ALA A 542 16.49 -9.47 -57.13
N LEU A 543 16.59 -10.53 -57.94
CA LEU A 543 17.31 -11.77 -57.56
C LEU A 543 18.79 -11.51 -57.33
N SER A 544 19.44 -10.74 -58.23
CA SER A 544 20.86 -10.36 -58.03
C SER A 544 21.08 -9.54 -56.79
N GLN A 545 20.18 -8.60 -56.52
CA GLN A 545 20.25 -7.78 -55.29
C GLN A 545 20.01 -8.64 -54.02
N ALA A 546 19.07 -9.58 -54.04
CA ALA A 546 18.82 -10.52 -52.95
C ALA A 546 20.05 -11.39 -52.65
N ARG A 547 20.70 -11.95 -53.72
CA ARG A 547 21.95 -12.73 -53.57
C ARG A 547 23.07 -11.88 -52.96
N ALA A 548 23.23 -10.64 -53.41
CA ALA A 548 24.20 -9.71 -52.85
C ALA A 548 23.97 -9.42 -51.36
N LEU A 549 22.70 -9.28 -50.93
CA LEU A 549 22.35 -9.10 -49.51
C LEU A 549 22.66 -10.35 -48.69
N LEU A 550 22.37 -11.54 -49.22
CA LEU A 550 22.66 -12.85 -48.60
C LEU A 550 24.12 -13.23 -48.64
N LYS A 551 24.95 -12.51 -49.38
CA LYS A 551 26.37 -12.83 -49.65
C LYS A 551 26.54 -14.25 -50.28
N VAL A 552 25.58 -14.70 -51.04
CA VAL A 552 25.63 -15.94 -51.79
C VAL A 552 26.25 -15.63 -53.16
N ASP A 553 27.39 -16.27 -53.47
CA ASP A 553 28.03 -16.13 -54.77
C ASP A 553 27.08 -16.60 -55.88
N GLU A 554 27.14 -15.96 -57.07
CA GLU A 554 26.37 -16.40 -58.23
C GLU A 554 26.71 -17.83 -58.57
N PRO A 555 25.72 -18.69 -58.89
CA PRO A 555 26.04 -20.00 -59.44
C PRO A 555 26.76 -19.83 -60.79
N VAL A 556 27.95 -20.40 -60.87
CA VAL A 556 28.78 -20.44 -62.07
C VAL A 556 28.07 -21.13 -63.24
#